data_11afb918aa60e24b4a235998dd1752ca
#
_entry.id   11afb918aa60e24b4a235998dd1752ca
#
_cell.length_a   1.000
_cell.length_b   1.000
_cell.length_c   1.000
_cell.angle_alpha   90.00
_cell.angle_beta   90.00
_cell.angle_gamma   90.00
#
_symmetry.space_group_name_H-M   'P 1'
#
loop_
_entity.id
_entity.type
_entity.pdbx_description
1 polymer ?
#
loop_
_entity_poly.entity_id
_entity_poly.type
_entity_poly.pdbx_seq_one_letter_code
_entity_poly.pdbx_strand_id
1 'polypeptide(L)'
;SSDLYEYVTYIAVAYISAFVSHKVGLEKFFVAIDVSGIKINLEFISKLVLVGVIFVFVGILFVLLQRKTKELVAINKNITWIFLAAFILTSFVFEYRYASLGTNLIGLSFTNFEQIQVYDFMLKIVLTAICTGIGFSGGEVTPLFAIGATCGVILGTWLGLPILVTAALGYCLVFSAATKTYIAPVFLALEVFGYKLMFFAVVPAVL
;
A
#
# COMPACT_ATOMS: atom_id res chain seq x y z
N SER A 1 2.84 -0.42 33.47
CA SER A 1 4.26 0.03 33.42
C SER A 1 5.11 -0.70 32.37
N SER A 2 4.78 -1.95 32.02
CA SER A 2 5.46 -2.69 30.92
C SER A 2 5.34 -1.98 29.59
N ASP A 3 4.15 -1.51 29.25
CA ASP A 3 3.85 -0.85 27.98
C ASP A 3 4.66 0.42 27.75
N LEU A 4 4.91 1.22 28.80
CA LEU A 4 5.71 2.44 28.69
C LEU A 4 7.18 2.13 28.34
N TYR A 5 7.77 1.09 28.91
CA TYR A 5 9.13 0.67 28.58
C TYR A 5 9.22 0.18 27.13
N GLU A 6 8.21 -0.53 26.64
CA GLU A 6 8.16 -0.96 25.25
C GLU A 6 8.09 0.23 24.30
N TYR A 7 7.21 1.21 24.55
CA TYR A 7 7.13 2.41 23.72
C TYR A 7 8.43 3.22 23.71
N VAL A 8 9.07 3.40 24.87
CA VAL A 8 10.35 4.09 24.96
C VAL A 8 11.42 3.34 24.16
N THR A 9 11.44 2.01 24.25
CA THR A 9 12.38 1.17 23.51
C THR A 9 12.16 1.30 22.00
N TYR A 10 10.91 1.25 21.52
CA TYR A 10 10.61 1.42 20.09
C TYR A 10 11.02 2.80 19.57
N ILE A 11 10.77 3.86 20.32
CA ILE A 11 11.18 5.21 19.97
C ILE A 11 12.73 5.30 19.91
N ALA A 12 13.43 4.78 20.91
CA ALA A 12 14.89 4.79 20.96
C ALA A 12 15.50 4.03 19.78
N VAL A 13 14.98 2.83 19.48
CA VAL A 13 15.44 2.02 18.34
C VAL A 13 15.18 2.73 17.03
N ALA A 14 14.02 3.37 16.85
CA ALA A 14 13.70 4.14 15.65
C ALA A 14 14.67 5.29 15.43
N TYR A 15 15.00 6.06 16.47
CA TYR A 15 15.97 7.15 16.38
C TYR A 15 17.39 6.66 16.07
N ILE A 16 17.84 5.59 16.74
CA ILE A 16 19.16 4.99 16.49
C ILE A 16 19.24 4.47 15.05
N SER A 17 18.20 3.76 14.59
CA SER A 17 18.13 3.25 13.23
C SER A 17 18.17 4.38 12.18
N ALA A 18 17.39 5.45 12.39
CA ALA A 18 17.40 6.63 11.52
C ALA A 18 18.78 7.31 11.49
N PHE A 19 19.42 7.47 12.65
CA PHE A 19 20.75 8.04 12.75
C PHE A 19 21.81 7.21 12.02
N VAL A 20 21.79 5.88 12.21
CA VAL A 20 22.74 4.96 11.55
C VAL A 20 22.50 4.96 10.04
N SER A 21 21.24 4.87 9.58
CA SER A 21 20.87 4.91 8.17
C SER A 21 21.39 6.18 7.49
N HIS A 22 21.21 7.32 8.11
CA HIS A 22 21.73 8.59 7.60
C HIS A 22 23.27 8.63 7.54
N LYS A 23 23.94 8.08 8.55
CA LYS A 23 25.42 8.01 8.58
C LYS A 23 26.00 7.07 7.52
N VAL A 24 25.29 5.99 7.19
CA VAL A 24 25.69 5.03 6.16
C VAL A 24 25.36 5.53 4.75
N GLY A 25 24.67 6.65 4.62
CA GLY A 25 24.31 7.25 3.33
C GLY A 25 23.15 6.54 2.62
N LEU A 26 22.29 5.85 3.36
CA LEU A 26 21.08 5.29 2.79
C LEU A 26 20.08 6.41 2.49
N GLU A 27 19.68 6.52 1.25
CA GLU A 27 18.65 7.47 0.83
C GLU A 27 17.27 6.96 1.28
N LYS A 28 16.52 7.88 1.90
CA LYS A 28 15.15 7.62 2.29
C LYS A 28 14.24 7.70 1.06
N PHE A 29 13.32 6.74 0.93
CA PHE A 29 12.26 6.85 -0.08
C PHE A 29 11.38 8.06 0.27
N PHE A 30 11.45 9.09 -0.55
CA PHE A 30 10.70 10.32 -0.40
C PHE A 30 10.20 10.79 -1.76
N VAL A 31 8.92 11.09 -1.85
CA VAL A 31 8.27 11.62 -3.05
C VAL A 31 7.63 12.95 -2.71
N ALA A 32 8.21 14.04 -3.18
CA ALA A 32 7.62 15.36 -3.03
C ALA A 32 6.38 15.49 -3.90
N ILE A 33 5.22 15.70 -3.28
CA ILE A 33 3.95 15.92 -4.00
C ILE A 33 3.58 17.40 -3.89
N ASP A 34 3.45 18.06 -5.04
CA ASP A 34 2.97 19.43 -5.08
C ASP A 34 1.43 19.45 -5.03
N VAL A 35 0.92 20.03 -3.98
CA VAL A 35 -0.53 20.19 -3.75
C VAL A 35 -0.96 21.65 -3.88
N SER A 36 -0.06 22.60 -4.24
CA SER A 36 -0.31 24.06 -4.23
C SER A 36 -1.38 24.52 -5.23
N GLY A 37 -1.60 23.75 -6.30
CA GLY A 37 -2.60 24.05 -7.34
C GLY A 37 -3.98 23.44 -7.12
N ILE A 38 -4.19 22.69 -6.05
CA ILE A 38 -5.43 21.95 -5.82
C ILE A 38 -6.51 22.88 -5.28
N LYS A 39 -7.59 23.06 -6.04
CA LYS A 39 -8.78 23.79 -5.58
C LYS A 39 -9.65 22.86 -4.74
N ILE A 40 -9.70 23.11 -3.45
CA ILE A 40 -10.55 22.35 -2.52
C ILE A 40 -11.96 22.91 -2.62
N ASN A 41 -12.82 22.18 -3.33
CA ASN A 41 -14.26 22.46 -3.42
C ASN A 41 -15.04 21.24 -2.93
N LEU A 42 -16.36 21.37 -2.80
CA LEU A 42 -17.22 20.28 -2.31
C LEU A 42 -17.14 19.03 -3.20
N GLU A 43 -17.01 19.22 -4.51
CA GLU A 43 -16.83 18.13 -5.48
C GLU A 43 -15.51 17.37 -5.22
N PHE A 44 -14.42 18.08 -5.01
CA PHE A 44 -13.13 17.47 -4.68
C PHE A 44 -13.20 16.65 -3.39
N ILE A 45 -13.81 17.22 -2.33
CA ILE A 45 -13.99 16.52 -1.05
C ILE A 45 -14.83 15.27 -1.21
N SER A 46 -15.96 15.35 -1.93
CA SER A 46 -16.83 14.18 -2.14
C SER A 46 -16.13 13.06 -2.91
N LYS A 47 -15.36 13.38 -3.93
CA LYS A 47 -14.52 12.42 -4.65
C LYS A 47 -13.44 11.82 -3.75
N LEU A 48 -12.82 12.62 -2.91
CA LEU A 48 -11.79 12.16 -1.97
C LEU A 48 -12.35 11.17 -0.94
N VAL A 49 -13.54 11.45 -0.39
CA VAL A 49 -14.25 10.54 0.51
C VAL A 49 -14.58 9.22 -0.20
N LEU A 50 -15.11 9.29 -1.43
CA LEU A 50 -15.40 8.10 -2.24
C LEU A 50 -14.15 7.24 -2.45
N VAL A 51 -13.04 7.86 -2.82
CA VAL A 51 -11.75 7.17 -3.01
C VAL A 51 -11.28 6.53 -1.69
N GLY A 52 -11.43 7.23 -0.57
CA GLY A 52 -11.13 6.69 0.76
C GLY A 52 -11.92 5.42 1.08
N VAL A 53 -13.23 5.43 0.83
CA VAL A 53 -14.09 4.24 1.01
C VAL A 53 -13.62 3.07 0.13
N ILE A 54 -13.25 3.35 -1.13
CA ILE A 54 -12.73 2.31 -2.04
C ILE A 54 -11.41 1.73 -1.51
N PHE A 55 -10.50 2.55 -0.98
CA PHE A 55 -9.25 2.06 -0.41
C PHE A 55 -9.48 1.16 0.81
N VAL A 56 -10.44 1.51 1.67
CA VAL A 56 -10.84 0.66 2.81
C VAL A 56 -11.36 -0.68 2.29
N PHE A 57 -12.23 -0.66 1.29
CA PHE A 57 -12.75 -1.89 0.67
C PHE A 57 -11.63 -2.76 0.07
N VAL A 58 -10.66 -2.16 -0.63
CA VAL A 58 -9.49 -2.85 -1.20
C VAL A 58 -8.64 -3.51 -0.11
N GLY A 59 -8.38 -2.81 1.00
CA GLY A 59 -7.66 -3.37 2.15
C GLY A 59 -8.39 -4.55 2.80
N ILE A 60 -9.70 -4.42 3.00
CA ILE A 60 -10.54 -5.51 3.53
C ILE A 60 -10.56 -6.71 2.57
N LEU A 61 -10.70 -6.46 1.27
CA LEU A 61 -10.69 -7.52 0.24
C LEU A 61 -9.38 -8.32 0.29
N PHE A 62 -8.24 -7.65 0.44
CA PHE A 62 -6.94 -8.33 0.60
C PHE A 62 -6.96 -9.29 1.79
N VAL A 63 -7.40 -8.82 2.97
CA VAL A 63 -7.46 -9.64 4.20
C VAL A 63 -8.40 -10.82 4.04
N LEU A 64 -9.56 -10.61 3.41
CA LEU A 64 -10.52 -11.69 3.16
C LEU A 64 -9.96 -12.76 2.22
N LEU A 65 -9.29 -12.35 1.13
CA LEU A 65 -8.66 -13.28 0.19
C LEU A 65 -7.53 -14.07 0.85
N GLN A 66 -6.69 -13.41 1.65
CA GLN A 66 -5.62 -14.06 2.41
C GLN A 66 -6.18 -15.10 3.38
N ARG A 67 -7.22 -14.74 4.16
CA ARG A 67 -7.88 -15.67 5.09
C ARG A 67 -8.47 -16.86 4.35
N LYS A 68 -9.18 -16.62 3.26
CA LYS A 68 -9.79 -17.69 2.45
C LYS A 68 -8.74 -18.61 1.85
N THR A 69 -7.60 -18.09 1.40
CA THR A 69 -6.48 -18.90 0.92
C THR A 69 -5.93 -19.79 2.04
N LYS A 70 -5.73 -19.25 3.25
CA LYS A 70 -5.30 -20.03 4.43
C LYS A 70 -6.29 -21.16 4.75
N GLU A 71 -7.58 -20.89 4.72
CA GLU A 71 -8.63 -21.89 4.96
C GLU A 71 -8.62 -23.01 3.90
N LEU A 72 -8.52 -22.65 2.63
CA LEU A 72 -8.46 -23.63 1.54
C LEU A 72 -7.24 -24.56 1.64
N VAL A 73 -6.08 -24.00 1.96
CA VAL A 73 -4.84 -24.77 2.14
C VAL A 73 -4.92 -25.66 3.39
N ALA A 74 -5.58 -25.21 4.46
CA ALA A 74 -5.81 -26.02 5.65
C ALA A 74 -6.70 -27.24 5.38
N ILE A 75 -7.70 -27.10 4.48
CA ILE A 75 -8.58 -28.22 4.07
C ILE A 75 -7.82 -29.21 3.17
N ASN A 76 -7.06 -28.72 2.20
CA ASN A 76 -6.34 -29.57 1.25
C ASN A 76 -4.98 -28.96 0.89
N LYS A 77 -3.92 -29.53 1.45
CA LYS A 77 -2.53 -29.11 1.19
C LYS A 77 -2.11 -29.16 -0.28
N ASN A 78 -2.74 -30.00 -1.10
CA ASN A 78 -2.42 -30.08 -2.53
C ASN A 78 -2.77 -28.79 -3.29
N ILE A 79 -3.71 -27.99 -2.77
CA ILE A 79 -4.06 -26.68 -3.32
C ILE A 79 -2.85 -25.73 -3.32
N THR A 80 -1.91 -25.88 -2.38
CA THR A 80 -0.66 -25.12 -2.35
C THR A 80 0.11 -25.23 -3.66
N TRP A 81 0.18 -26.45 -4.24
CA TRP A 81 0.90 -26.66 -5.50
C TRP A 81 0.20 -26.01 -6.69
N ILE A 82 -1.14 -25.99 -6.68
CA ILE A 82 -1.93 -25.30 -7.70
C ILE A 82 -1.70 -23.80 -7.63
N PHE A 83 -1.73 -23.22 -6.44
CA PHE A 83 -1.45 -21.80 -6.23
C PHE A 83 -0.01 -21.42 -6.59
N LEU A 84 0.95 -22.28 -6.26
CA LEU A 84 2.35 -22.06 -6.62
C LEU A 84 2.53 -22.09 -8.14
N ALA A 85 1.94 -23.06 -8.82
CA ALA A 85 1.99 -23.14 -10.29
C ALA A 85 1.33 -21.91 -10.94
N ALA A 86 0.17 -21.47 -10.44
CA ALA A 86 -0.50 -20.28 -10.92
C ALA A 86 0.35 -19.01 -10.71
N PHE A 87 1.02 -18.88 -9.57
CA PHE A 87 1.93 -17.78 -9.28
C PHE A 87 3.13 -17.76 -10.26
N ILE A 88 3.76 -18.92 -10.46
CA ILE A 88 4.90 -19.04 -11.41
C ILE A 88 4.44 -18.69 -12.82
N LEU A 89 3.32 -19.26 -13.28
CA LEU A 89 2.78 -18.99 -14.61
C LEU A 89 2.48 -17.49 -14.80
N THR A 90 1.83 -16.86 -13.83
CA THR A 90 1.54 -15.42 -13.88
C THR A 90 2.82 -14.60 -13.91
N SER A 91 3.86 -15.00 -13.17
CA SER A 91 5.15 -14.31 -13.17
C SER A 91 5.82 -14.37 -14.55
N PHE A 92 5.74 -15.49 -15.25
CA PHE A 92 6.27 -15.61 -16.61
C PHE A 92 5.44 -14.80 -17.62
N VAL A 93 4.11 -14.91 -17.58
CA VAL A 93 3.21 -14.22 -18.53
C VAL A 93 3.36 -12.69 -18.46
N PHE A 94 3.57 -12.16 -17.27
CA PHE A 94 3.71 -10.72 -17.04
C PHE A 94 5.17 -10.26 -16.83
N GLU A 95 6.15 -11.02 -17.32
CA GLU A 95 7.59 -10.65 -17.29
C GLU A 95 8.06 -10.21 -15.90
N TYR A 96 7.64 -10.95 -14.86
CA TYR A 96 7.95 -10.67 -13.45
C TYR A 96 7.44 -9.33 -12.90
N ARG A 97 6.56 -8.63 -13.62
CA ARG A 97 6.00 -7.33 -13.22
C ARG A 97 5.39 -7.34 -11.79
N TYR A 98 4.79 -8.46 -11.39
CA TYR A 98 4.14 -8.63 -10.08
C TYR A 98 4.99 -9.43 -9.09
N ALA A 99 6.18 -9.84 -9.48
CA ALA A 99 7.07 -10.58 -8.60
C ALA A 99 7.59 -9.71 -7.45
N SER A 100 8.08 -10.36 -6.38
CA SER A 100 8.66 -9.70 -5.22
C SER A 100 7.67 -8.73 -4.52
N LEU A 101 8.20 -7.73 -3.83
CA LEU A 101 7.44 -6.78 -3.00
C LEU A 101 6.59 -5.77 -3.79
N GLY A 102 6.85 -5.60 -5.09
CA GLY A 102 6.14 -4.63 -5.93
C GLY A 102 6.71 -3.21 -5.86
N THR A 103 7.96 -3.05 -5.48
CA THR A 103 8.66 -1.75 -5.47
C THR A 103 8.71 -1.10 -6.84
N ASN A 104 8.78 -1.91 -7.92
CA ASN A 104 8.67 -1.44 -9.30
C ASN A 104 7.32 -0.76 -9.56
N LEU A 105 6.21 -1.35 -9.08
CA LEU A 105 4.87 -0.76 -9.23
C LEU A 105 4.73 0.54 -8.42
N ILE A 106 5.31 0.59 -7.21
CA ILE A 106 5.37 1.82 -6.43
C ILE A 106 6.14 2.88 -7.20
N GLY A 107 7.34 2.56 -7.70
CA GLY A 107 8.14 3.49 -8.50
C GLY A 107 7.36 4.02 -9.70
N LEU A 108 6.76 3.14 -10.52
CA LEU A 108 5.95 3.52 -11.68
C LEU A 108 4.77 4.43 -11.30
N SER A 109 4.10 4.16 -10.17
CA SER A 109 2.96 4.96 -9.73
C SER A 109 3.31 6.43 -9.46
N PHE A 110 4.57 6.75 -9.13
CA PHE A 110 5.02 8.10 -8.83
C PHE A 110 5.89 8.74 -9.91
N THR A 111 6.51 7.94 -10.81
CA THR A 111 7.38 8.47 -11.86
C THR A 111 6.75 8.39 -13.25
N ASN A 112 6.11 7.27 -13.58
CA ASN A 112 5.54 6.97 -14.91
C ASN A 112 4.17 6.33 -14.78
N PHE A 113 3.23 7.02 -14.11
CA PHE A 113 1.89 6.49 -13.80
C PHE A 113 1.08 6.07 -15.04
N GLU A 114 1.42 6.57 -16.24
CA GLU A 114 0.80 6.17 -17.51
C GLU A 114 1.03 4.69 -17.85
N GLN A 115 2.08 4.08 -17.28
CA GLN A 115 2.39 2.65 -17.46
C GLN A 115 1.60 1.74 -16.50
N ILE A 116 0.85 2.32 -15.56
CA ILE A 116 0.01 1.55 -14.64
C ILE A 116 -1.25 1.10 -15.35
N GLN A 117 -1.49 -0.21 -15.33
CA GLN A 117 -2.66 -0.82 -15.95
C GLN A 117 -3.77 -1.05 -14.92
N VAL A 118 -5.01 -1.03 -15.38
CA VAL A 118 -6.20 -1.22 -14.50
C VAL A 118 -6.14 -2.52 -13.69
N TYR A 119 -5.55 -3.56 -14.26
CA TYR A 119 -5.44 -4.86 -13.61
C TYR A 119 -4.24 -4.99 -12.66
N ASP A 120 -3.32 -4.00 -12.60
CA ASP A 120 -2.09 -4.08 -11.78
C ASP A 120 -2.40 -4.29 -10.30
N PHE A 121 -3.30 -3.48 -9.73
CA PHE A 121 -3.66 -3.62 -8.32
C PHE A 121 -4.44 -4.91 -8.05
N MET A 122 -5.32 -5.34 -8.97
CA MET A 122 -6.10 -6.56 -8.81
C MET A 122 -5.21 -7.80 -8.80
N LEU A 123 -4.31 -7.92 -9.78
CA LEU A 123 -3.37 -9.04 -9.84
C LEU A 123 -2.43 -9.03 -8.63
N LYS A 124 -1.96 -7.84 -8.21
CA LYS A 124 -1.09 -7.74 -7.04
C LYS A 124 -1.81 -8.15 -5.75
N ILE A 125 -3.09 -7.79 -5.56
CA ILE A 125 -3.91 -8.26 -4.43
C ILE A 125 -3.97 -9.79 -4.41
N VAL A 126 -4.37 -10.39 -5.53
CA VAL A 126 -4.58 -11.85 -5.63
C VAL A 126 -3.27 -12.60 -5.38
N LEU A 127 -2.21 -12.22 -6.07
CA LEU A 127 -0.92 -12.89 -5.96
C LEU A 127 -0.32 -12.74 -4.55
N THR A 128 -0.41 -11.57 -3.94
CA THR A 128 0.09 -11.37 -2.58
C THR A 128 -0.73 -12.15 -1.55
N ALA A 129 -2.07 -12.10 -1.66
CA ALA A 129 -2.95 -12.85 -0.77
C ALA A 129 -2.74 -14.37 -0.87
N ILE A 130 -2.50 -14.88 -2.08
CA ILE A 130 -2.15 -16.29 -2.30
C ILE A 130 -0.80 -16.60 -1.66
N CYS A 131 0.26 -15.86 -1.96
CA CYS A 131 1.60 -16.12 -1.44
C CYS A 131 1.62 -16.14 0.09
N THR A 132 1.05 -15.12 0.72
CA THR A 132 1.01 -15.04 2.19
C THR A 132 0.03 -16.05 2.80
N GLY A 133 -1.05 -16.38 2.07
CA GLY A 133 -2.04 -17.37 2.46
C GLY A 133 -1.51 -18.81 2.47
N ILE A 134 -0.66 -19.18 1.53
CA ILE A 134 -0.02 -20.51 1.48
C ILE A 134 1.16 -20.68 2.44
N GLY A 135 1.52 -19.62 3.16
CA GLY A 135 2.52 -19.66 4.24
C GLY A 135 3.93 -19.24 3.82
N PHE A 136 4.11 -18.56 2.69
CA PHE A 136 5.39 -17.92 2.41
C PHE A 136 5.66 -16.82 3.43
N SER A 137 6.80 -16.95 4.11
CA SER A 137 7.29 -15.91 5.02
C SER A 137 7.78 -14.71 4.21
N GLY A 138 7.05 -13.60 4.27
CA GLY A 138 7.38 -12.37 3.56
C GLY A 138 6.68 -11.17 4.18
N GLY A 139 7.19 -9.96 3.87
CA GLY A 139 6.56 -8.73 4.30
C GLY A 139 5.28 -8.47 3.50
N GLU A 140 4.19 -8.18 4.20
CA GLU A 140 2.91 -7.80 3.58
C GLU A 140 2.80 -6.28 3.36
N VAL A 141 3.61 -5.49 4.05
CA VAL A 141 3.54 -4.03 4.08
C VAL A 141 3.81 -3.41 2.71
N THR A 142 4.96 -3.72 2.11
CA THR A 142 5.33 -3.15 0.81
C THR A 142 4.39 -3.57 -0.33
N PRO A 143 3.93 -4.83 -0.43
CA PRO A 143 2.86 -5.19 -1.36
C PRO A 143 1.56 -4.41 -1.17
N LEU A 144 1.15 -4.12 0.07
CA LEU A 144 -0.04 -3.29 0.33
C LEU A 144 0.16 -1.85 -0.13
N PHE A 145 1.37 -1.31 0.02
CA PHE A 145 1.73 -0.01 -0.54
C PHE A 145 1.63 -0.01 -2.08
N ALA A 146 2.13 -1.05 -2.74
CA ALA A 146 2.05 -1.18 -4.20
C ALA A 146 0.59 -1.29 -4.69
N ILE A 147 -0.23 -2.10 -4.01
CA ILE A 147 -1.66 -2.25 -4.29
C ILE A 147 -2.36 -0.89 -4.15
N GLY A 148 -2.10 -0.18 -3.05
CA GLY A 148 -2.70 1.10 -2.78
C GLY A 148 -2.30 2.18 -3.78
N ALA A 149 -1.00 2.29 -4.10
CA ALA A 149 -0.49 3.27 -5.05
C ALA A 149 -1.06 3.05 -6.46
N THR A 150 -1.03 1.81 -6.96
CA THR A 150 -1.57 1.48 -8.29
C THR A 150 -3.09 1.69 -8.38
N CYS A 151 -3.84 1.29 -7.35
CA CYS A 151 -5.27 1.58 -7.24
C CYS A 151 -5.53 3.09 -7.24
N GLY A 152 -4.72 3.86 -6.51
CA GLY A 152 -4.81 5.31 -6.45
C GLY A 152 -4.56 5.99 -7.79
N VAL A 153 -3.61 5.50 -8.59
CA VAL A 153 -3.39 5.98 -9.96
C VAL A 153 -4.65 5.81 -10.81
N ILE A 154 -5.25 4.62 -10.78
CA ILE A 154 -6.46 4.33 -11.57
C ILE A 154 -7.63 5.20 -11.15
N LEU A 155 -7.89 5.30 -9.85
CA LEU A 155 -8.99 6.12 -9.33
C LEU A 155 -8.77 7.61 -9.60
N GLY A 156 -7.53 8.10 -9.48
CA GLY A 156 -7.17 9.48 -9.83
C GLY A 156 -7.47 9.79 -11.28
N THR A 157 -7.08 8.89 -12.19
CA THR A 157 -7.34 9.03 -13.62
C THR A 157 -8.84 9.03 -13.94
N TRP A 158 -9.62 8.10 -13.37
CA TRP A 158 -11.06 7.98 -13.67
C TRP A 158 -11.89 9.13 -13.09
N LEU A 159 -11.54 9.63 -11.91
CA LEU A 159 -12.30 10.68 -11.23
C LEU A 159 -11.79 12.10 -11.55
N GLY A 160 -10.72 12.22 -12.36
CA GLY A 160 -10.09 13.50 -12.66
C GLY A 160 -9.49 14.17 -11.42
N LEU A 161 -8.99 13.38 -10.48
CA LEU A 161 -8.27 13.85 -9.30
C LEU A 161 -6.75 13.93 -9.57
N PRO A 162 -5.99 14.72 -8.80
CA PRO A 162 -4.53 14.74 -8.91
C PRO A 162 -3.94 13.35 -8.66
N ILE A 163 -3.41 12.72 -9.71
CA ILE A 163 -3.02 11.30 -9.72
C ILE A 163 -1.99 10.99 -8.62
N LEU A 164 -0.97 11.83 -8.45
CA LEU A 164 0.05 11.62 -7.43
C LEU A 164 -0.52 11.69 -6.00
N VAL A 165 -1.50 12.56 -5.76
CA VAL A 165 -2.19 12.66 -4.46
C VAL A 165 -3.00 11.40 -4.19
N THR A 166 -3.80 10.96 -5.16
CA THR A 166 -4.61 9.74 -5.00
C THR A 166 -3.74 8.49 -4.89
N ALA A 167 -2.62 8.39 -5.60
CA ALA A 167 -1.65 7.31 -5.47
C ALA A 167 -1.04 7.28 -4.06
N ALA A 168 -0.65 8.43 -3.52
CA ALA A 168 -0.08 8.52 -2.17
C ALA A 168 -1.11 8.22 -1.07
N LEU A 169 -2.36 8.67 -1.25
CA LEU A 169 -3.45 8.30 -0.34
C LEU A 169 -3.73 6.80 -0.38
N GLY A 170 -3.76 6.20 -1.56
CA GLY A 170 -3.91 4.76 -1.70
C GLY A 170 -2.79 3.99 -1.02
N TYR A 171 -1.52 4.42 -1.22
CA TYR A 171 -0.34 3.86 -0.56
C TYR A 171 -0.53 3.79 0.97
N CYS A 172 -1.02 4.85 1.60
CA CYS A 172 -1.20 4.91 3.04
C CYS A 172 -2.47 4.19 3.52
N LEU A 173 -3.61 4.40 2.86
CA LEU A 173 -4.92 4.00 3.36
C LEU A 173 -5.24 2.52 3.14
N VAL A 174 -4.80 1.90 2.03
CA VAL A 174 -4.97 0.47 1.82
C VAL A 174 -4.19 -0.33 2.87
N PHE A 175 -2.97 0.09 3.18
CA PHE A 175 -2.20 -0.49 4.28
C PHE A 175 -2.90 -0.32 5.63
N SER A 176 -3.39 0.89 5.93
CA SER A 176 -4.13 1.18 7.15
C SER A 176 -5.34 0.26 7.34
N ALA A 177 -6.15 0.13 6.30
CA ALA A 177 -7.35 -0.69 6.33
C ALA A 177 -7.04 -2.19 6.50
N ALA A 178 -6.01 -2.69 5.83
CA ALA A 178 -5.59 -4.09 5.93
C ALA A 178 -5.02 -4.44 7.31
N THR A 179 -4.27 -3.53 7.93
CA THR A 179 -3.59 -3.74 9.22
C THR A 179 -4.38 -3.23 10.42
N LYS A 180 -5.50 -2.52 10.19
CA LYS A 180 -6.31 -1.86 11.22
C LYS A 180 -5.51 -0.85 12.06
N THR A 181 -4.59 -0.13 11.42
CA THR A 181 -3.77 0.90 12.05
C THR A 181 -4.24 2.29 11.62
N TYR A 182 -4.90 3.03 12.51
CA TYR A 182 -5.51 4.33 12.16
C TYR A 182 -4.51 5.50 12.18
N ILE A 183 -3.47 5.41 12.98
CA ILE A 183 -2.48 6.48 13.17
C ILE A 183 -1.33 6.35 12.17
N ALA A 184 -0.93 5.13 11.82
CA ALA A 184 0.21 4.86 10.94
C ALA A 184 0.11 5.56 9.56
N PRO A 185 -1.04 5.63 8.86
CA PRO A 185 -1.12 6.27 7.56
C PRO A 185 -0.82 7.78 7.60
N VAL A 186 -1.14 8.45 8.70
CA VAL A 186 -0.87 9.87 8.87
C VAL A 186 0.65 10.11 8.98
N PHE A 187 1.34 9.30 9.76
CA PHE A 187 2.81 9.36 9.87
C PHE A 187 3.50 8.93 8.59
N LEU A 188 3.00 7.90 7.89
CA LEU A 188 3.50 7.50 6.58
C LEU A 188 3.35 8.62 5.55
N ALA A 189 2.19 9.28 5.52
CA ALA A 189 1.97 10.41 4.62
C ALA A 189 2.94 11.56 4.90
N LEU A 190 3.18 11.86 6.18
CA LEU A 190 4.14 12.88 6.60
C LEU A 190 5.57 12.49 6.19
N GLU A 191 5.95 11.24 6.45
CA GLU A 191 7.33 10.77 6.29
C GLU A 191 7.74 10.57 4.83
N VAL A 192 6.84 9.99 4.01
CA VAL A 192 7.13 9.61 2.63
C VAL A 192 6.79 10.73 1.65
N PHE A 193 5.70 11.48 1.90
CA PHE A 193 5.16 12.46 0.96
C PHE A 193 5.18 13.90 1.46
N GLY A 194 5.58 14.09 2.72
CA GLY A 194 5.68 15.41 3.35
C GLY A 194 4.38 15.91 4.00
N TYR A 195 4.51 16.97 4.80
CA TYR A 195 3.45 17.50 5.67
C TYR A 195 2.19 17.96 4.92
N LYS A 196 2.33 18.39 3.68
CA LYS A 196 1.19 18.88 2.88
C LYS A 196 0.18 17.77 2.57
N LEU A 197 0.65 16.54 2.34
CA LEU A 197 -0.24 15.41 2.07
C LEU A 197 -0.93 14.89 3.34
N MET A 198 -0.34 15.09 4.52
CA MET A 198 -0.91 14.67 5.80
C MET A 198 -2.34 15.18 5.98
N PHE A 199 -2.62 16.42 5.59
CA PHE A 199 -3.96 17.01 5.70
C PHE A 199 -4.99 16.27 4.84
N PHE A 200 -4.62 15.81 3.66
CA PHE A 200 -5.51 15.02 2.79
C PHE A 200 -5.70 13.59 3.28
N ALA A 201 -4.72 13.03 3.99
CA ALA A 201 -4.79 11.69 4.55
C ALA A 201 -5.68 11.61 5.79
N VAL A 202 -5.83 12.69 6.55
CA VAL A 202 -6.67 12.72 7.77
C VAL A 202 -8.14 12.57 7.41
N VAL A 203 -8.63 13.21 6.34
CA VAL A 203 -10.05 13.19 5.96
C VAL A 203 -10.57 11.76 5.72
N PRO A 204 -9.96 10.93 4.89
CA PRO A 204 -10.42 9.57 4.67
C PRO A 204 -9.93 8.55 5.73
N ALA A 205 -9.00 8.91 6.62
CA ALA A 205 -8.53 8.02 7.70
C ALA A 205 -9.49 7.99 8.91
N VAL A 206 -10.39 8.96 9.00
CA VAL A 206 -11.38 9.06 10.09
C VAL A 206 -12.71 8.35 9.72
N LEU A 207 -12.87 7.93 8.46
CA LEU A 207 -14.01 7.14 7.94
C LEU A 207 -13.79 5.64 8.19
#